data_b47bfdcbbbf679f94331af8a1eda5bbf
#
_entry.id   b47bfdcbbbf679f94331af8a1eda5bbf
#
_cell.length_a   1.000
_cell.length_b   1.000
_cell.length_c   1.000
_cell.angle_alpha   90.00
_cell.angle_beta   90.00
_cell.angle_gamma   90.00
#
_symmetry.space_group_name_H-M   'P 1'
#
loop_
_entity.id
_entity.type
_entity.pdbx_description
1 polymer ?
#
loop_
_entity_poly.entity_id
_entity_poly.type
_entity_poly.pdbx_seq_one_letter_code
_entity_poly.pdbx_strand_id
1 'polypeptide(L)'
;MSSVKRLQLHFLVGRGRPGSGGRCSALRSGSSSLFPFVPPRSRPSPRKCSSGAAGRRDFEGLPPRCRLLSIPEPRALRARSAPAMRLLGTAAALGRGLPRVPAALGWQGRQVNWKVCRWCSSGVIPNEKIRNIGISAHTDSGKTTLTERVLXYTSRIAKMHEVKGKDGVGAVMDSMELERQRGITVQSAATYTVWKDVNINIIDTPGHVDFTIEVERALRVLDGAVLVLCAVGGVQCQTMTVNRQMKRYNVPFLTFINKLDRVGSNPARALQQMRSKLSHNAAFVQMPIGLESDFKGIIDLIEERAIYFDGDFGQVVRYGEIPAEFRAAAADRRQELIECVANSDEQLGEMFLEEKIPSVSDLKLAIRRATLNRSFTPVFLGSALKNKGVQPLLDAVLEYLPNPSEVPNYALLHQEDDSKEKTKILMNSKRDSSHPFVGLAFKLEAGRFGQLTYVRNYQGELKKGDTIYNTRTGKKVRVQRLVRMHADMMEDVEEVFAGGICALFGIDCASGDTFTNKDNSGLSVESSLSYSMTTCS
;
A
#
# COMPACT_ATOMS: atom_id res chain seq x y z
N MET A 1 -11.34 46.65 20.78
CA MET A 1 -10.49 47.81 20.60
C MET A 1 -9.12 47.46 21.12
N SER A 2 -8.18 47.53 20.27
CA SER A 2 -6.70 47.66 20.37
C SER A 2 -5.93 46.55 19.67
N SER A 3 -5.44 46.91 18.57
CA SER A 3 -4.10 46.89 18.00
C SER A 3 -3.31 45.56 18.10
N VAL A 4 -3.36 44.82 17.02
CA VAL A 4 -2.41 43.73 16.74
C VAL A 4 -1.16 44.36 16.11
N LYS A 5 -0.05 44.29 16.80
CA LYS A 5 1.26 44.69 16.26
C LYS A 5 1.79 43.58 15.36
N ARG A 6 1.89 43.88 14.06
CA ARG A 6 2.65 43.04 13.09
C ARG A 6 4.16 43.26 13.33
N LEU A 7 4.86 42.20 13.68
CA LEU A 7 6.31 42.18 13.59
C LEU A 7 6.71 41.71 12.19
N GLN A 8 7.21 42.65 11.38
CA GLN A 8 7.87 42.35 10.11
C GLN A 8 9.35 42.07 10.32
N LEU A 9 9.81 40.91 10.04
CA LEU A 9 11.24 40.60 9.92
C LEU A 9 11.75 41.17 8.59
N HIS A 10 12.61 42.18 8.68
CA HIS A 10 13.34 42.74 7.52
C HIS A 10 14.54 41.85 7.18
N PHE A 11 14.51 41.21 6.04
CA PHE A 11 15.71 40.70 5.39
C PHE A 11 16.41 41.86 4.66
N LEU A 12 17.59 42.21 5.10
CA LEU A 12 18.48 43.19 4.43
C LEU A 12 19.11 42.51 3.19
N VAL A 13 18.57 42.82 2.01
CA VAL A 13 19.22 42.53 0.72
C VAL A 13 19.86 43.87 0.29
N GLY A 14 21.17 43.94 0.32
CA GLY A 14 21.91 45.08 -0.20
C GLY A 14 21.80 45.21 -1.72
N ARG A 15 21.12 46.26 -2.19
CA ARG A 15 21.16 46.68 -3.59
C ARG A 15 22.28 47.68 -3.80
N GLY A 16 23.34 47.29 -4.54
CA GLY A 16 24.33 48.23 -5.06
C GLY A 16 23.85 48.76 -6.42
N ARG A 17 23.81 50.07 -6.55
CA ARG A 17 23.55 50.77 -7.84
C ARG A 17 24.84 50.88 -8.66
N PRO A 18 24.77 50.89 -10.01
CA PRO A 18 25.95 51.02 -10.88
C PRO A 18 26.34 52.47 -11.11
N GLY A 19 27.62 52.75 -11.00
CA GLY A 19 28.25 54.01 -11.38
C GLY A 19 29.17 53.80 -12.57
N SER A 20 29.19 54.80 -13.41
CA SER A 20 29.76 54.97 -14.74
C SER A 20 31.29 54.92 -14.85
N GLY A 21 31.76 54.34 -15.96
CA GLY A 21 32.82 54.88 -16.82
C GLY A 21 34.28 54.62 -16.45
N GLY A 22 35.02 54.01 -17.36
CA GLY A 22 36.47 53.97 -17.36
C GLY A 22 37.09 52.93 -18.28
N ARG A 23 37.56 53.38 -19.42
CA ARG A 23 38.39 52.60 -20.36
C ARG A 23 39.78 52.38 -19.86
N CYS A 24 40.44 51.32 -20.21
CA CYS A 24 41.75 51.12 -20.84
C CYS A 24 42.37 49.77 -20.49
N SER A 25 42.65 49.06 -21.49
CA SER A 25 43.87 48.61 -22.16
C SER A 25 44.52 47.32 -21.63
N ALA A 26 44.57 46.46 -22.56
CA ALA A 26 45.42 45.32 -22.90
C ALA A 26 46.65 45.02 -22.02
N LEU A 27 46.88 43.72 -21.80
CA LEU A 27 48.15 43.06 -22.13
C LEU A 27 48.02 41.54 -22.16
N ARG A 28 48.72 40.96 -23.12
CA ARG A 28 48.78 39.59 -23.59
C ARG A 28 49.57 38.66 -22.66
N SER A 29 49.25 37.38 -22.70
CA SER A 29 50.11 36.20 -22.92
C SER A 29 49.33 34.99 -22.40
N GLY A 30 49.05 33.93 -23.08
CA GLY A 30 49.75 33.13 -24.05
C GLY A 30 49.98 31.74 -23.47
N SER A 31 49.19 30.75 -23.87
CA SER A 31 49.66 29.41 -24.23
C SER A 31 48.52 28.47 -24.56
N SER A 32 48.65 27.94 -25.74
CA SER A 32 47.83 26.99 -26.46
C SER A 32 47.99 25.57 -25.95
N SER A 33 46.94 24.78 -25.92
CA SER A 33 47.01 23.33 -26.16
C SER A 33 45.76 22.87 -26.88
N LEU A 34 45.98 22.47 -28.10
CA LEU A 34 45.03 21.90 -29.05
C LEU A 34 44.71 20.44 -28.67
N PHE A 35 43.46 20.07 -28.64
CA PHE A 35 43.02 18.69 -28.84
C PHE A 35 42.06 18.63 -30.04
N PRO A 36 42.18 17.64 -30.92
CA PRO A 36 41.44 17.58 -32.18
C PRO A 36 40.05 16.97 -31.99
N PHE A 37 39.11 17.55 -32.68
CA PHE A 37 37.71 17.12 -32.83
C PHE A 37 37.65 15.94 -33.80
N VAL A 38 36.97 14.82 -33.38
CA VAL A 38 36.66 13.68 -34.25
C VAL A 38 35.17 13.68 -34.54
N PRO A 39 34.72 13.72 -35.82
CA PRO A 39 33.29 13.65 -36.15
C PRO A 39 32.75 12.21 -36.10
N PRO A 40 31.45 12.02 -35.85
CA PRO A 40 30.86 10.67 -35.78
C PRO A 40 30.65 10.04 -37.15
N ARG A 41 30.99 8.76 -37.28
CA ARG A 41 30.81 7.95 -38.50
C ARG A 41 29.34 7.61 -38.74
N SER A 42 28.93 7.74 -40.01
CA SER A 42 27.60 7.39 -40.52
C SER A 42 27.36 5.88 -40.59
N ARG A 43 26.14 5.45 -40.28
CA ARG A 43 25.67 4.07 -40.41
C ARG A 43 25.39 3.70 -41.88
N PRO A 44 25.69 2.47 -42.33
CA PRO A 44 25.29 2.00 -43.65
C PRO A 44 23.84 1.51 -43.70
N SER A 45 23.15 1.77 -44.79
CA SER A 45 21.78 1.37 -45.11
C SER A 45 21.70 -0.10 -45.55
N PRO A 46 20.54 -0.79 -45.34
CA PRO A 46 20.38 -2.19 -45.73
C PRO A 46 20.09 -2.35 -47.22
N ARG A 47 20.80 -3.26 -47.88
CA ARG A 47 20.57 -3.63 -49.27
C ARG A 47 19.43 -4.65 -49.39
N LYS A 48 18.56 -4.42 -50.36
CA LYS A 48 17.51 -5.35 -50.80
C LYS A 48 18.15 -6.55 -51.52
N CYS A 49 17.77 -7.78 -51.14
CA CYS A 49 18.04 -8.96 -51.95
C CYS A 49 16.77 -9.45 -52.64
N SER A 50 16.92 -9.65 -53.93
CA SER A 50 15.91 -10.16 -54.84
C SER A 50 15.93 -11.70 -54.89
N SER A 51 14.75 -12.26 -55.21
CA SER A 51 14.39 -13.66 -55.37
C SER A 51 15.17 -14.41 -56.45
N GLY A 52 15.52 -15.68 -56.19
CA GLY A 52 15.99 -16.60 -57.20
C GLY A 52 15.79 -18.03 -56.75
N ALA A 53 15.21 -18.84 -57.64
CA ALA A 53 14.66 -20.19 -57.46
C ALA A 53 15.64 -21.34 -57.53
N ALA A 54 15.19 -22.45 -56.98
CA ALA A 54 15.44 -23.84 -57.35
C ALA A 54 16.76 -24.57 -57.00
N GLY A 55 16.62 -25.73 -56.39
CA GLY A 55 17.64 -26.74 -56.32
C GLY A 55 17.38 -27.80 -55.26
N ARG A 56 16.70 -28.90 -55.62
CA ARG A 56 16.62 -30.11 -54.79
C ARG A 56 17.96 -30.81 -54.70
N ARG A 57 18.28 -31.32 -53.51
CA ARG A 57 19.10 -32.53 -53.36
C ARG A 57 18.79 -33.23 -52.06
N ASP A 58 18.50 -34.51 -52.20
CA ASP A 58 18.22 -35.51 -51.17
C ASP A 58 19.45 -35.81 -50.30
N PHE A 59 19.20 -36.06 -49.03
CA PHE A 59 20.05 -36.96 -48.26
C PHE A 59 19.26 -37.66 -47.16
N GLU A 60 19.27 -38.98 -47.23
CA GLU A 60 18.70 -39.94 -46.29
C GLU A 60 19.46 -39.97 -44.98
N GLY A 61 18.76 -40.41 -43.92
CA GLY A 61 19.39 -40.84 -42.67
C GLY A 61 18.57 -40.67 -41.43
N LEU A 62 17.59 -41.55 -41.21
CA LEU A 62 16.96 -41.77 -39.92
C LEU A 62 17.60 -42.98 -39.20
N PRO A 63 17.60 -42.98 -37.86
CA PRO A 63 17.23 -44.16 -37.11
C PRO A 63 16.30 -43.82 -35.91
N PRO A 64 15.81 -44.85 -35.13
CA PRO A 64 14.38 -45.00 -34.95
C PRO A 64 13.87 -44.94 -33.51
N ARG A 65 12.52 -44.73 -33.41
CA ARG A 65 11.60 -45.20 -32.36
C ARG A 65 11.82 -44.80 -30.90
N CYS A 66 11.01 -43.89 -30.43
CA CYS A 66 10.50 -43.92 -29.06
C CYS A 66 9.05 -44.38 -29.05
N ARG A 67 8.80 -45.43 -28.28
CA ARG A 67 7.47 -46.01 -28.06
C ARG A 67 6.66 -45.10 -27.13
N LEU A 68 5.45 -44.80 -27.55
CA LEU A 68 4.38 -44.27 -26.72
C LEU A 68 3.92 -45.34 -25.73
N LEU A 69 4.07 -45.09 -24.44
CA LEU A 69 3.44 -45.87 -23.38
C LEU A 69 2.06 -45.24 -23.07
N SER A 70 1.00 -45.99 -23.36
CA SER A 70 -0.36 -45.64 -23.01
C SER A 70 -0.62 -45.80 -21.52
N ILE A 71 -1.18 -44.77 -20.90
CA ILE A 71 -1.63 -44.76 -19.50
C ILE A 71 -3.06 -45.32 -19.45
N PRO A 72 -3.36 -46.30 -18.60
CA PRO A 72 -4.74 -46.82 -18.47
C PRO A 72 -5.59 -45.94 -17.57
N GLU A 73 -6.85 -45.75 -17.93
CA GLU A 73 -7.89 -45.06 -17.16
C GLU A 73 -8.25 -45.81 -15.87
N PRO A 74 -8.60 -45.12 -14.77
CA PRO A 74 -9.05 -45.79 -13.55
C PRO A 74 -10.55 -46.14 -13.64
N ARG A 75 -10.85 -47.42 -13.37
CA ARG A 75 -12.21 -47.96 -13.28
C ARG A 75 -12.94 -47.43 -12.05
N ALA A 76 -14.17 -46.97 -12.26
CA ALA A 76 -15.12 -46.59 -11.22
C ALA A 76 -15.54 -47.78 -10.35
N LEU A 77 -15.28 -47.67 -9.03
CA LEU A 77 -15.82 -48.61 -8.04
C LEU A 77 -17.19 -48.13 -7.55
N ARG A 78 -18.21 -48.90 -7.84
CA ARG A 78 -19.58 -48.72 -7.32
C ARG A 78 -19.60 -49.02 -5.81
N ALA A 79 -20.05 -48.06 -5.03
CA ALA A 79 -20.34 -48.22 -3.61
C ALA A 79 -21.65 -49.02 -3.44
N ARG A 80 -21.59 -50.13 -2.70
CA ARG A 80 -22.77 -50.86 -2.24
C ARG A 80 -23.22 -50.31 -0.90
N SER A 81 -24.50 -50.02 -0.78
CA SER A 81 -25.20 -49.63 0.42
C SER A 81 -25.33 -50.79 1.40
N ALA A 82 -25.12 -50.55 2.69
CA ALA A 82 -25.45 -51.47 3.77
C ALA A 82 -26.43 -50.79 4.74
N PRO A 83 -27.32 -51.55 5.38
CA PRO A 83 -28.53 -51.04 6.02
C PRO A 83 -28.32 -50.60 7.49
N ALA A 84 -29.20 -49.68 7.90
CA ALA A 84 -29.33 -49.18 9.25
C ALA A 84 -29.84 -50.25 10.22
N MET A 85 -29.20 -50.39 11.37
CA MET A 85 -29.70 -51.20 12.46
C MET A 85 -29.92 -50.31 13.71
N ARG A 86 -31.19 -50.18 14.08
CA ARG A 86 -31.62 -49.59 15.36
C ARG A 86 -31.44 -50.63 16.47
N LEU A 87 -30.91 -50.19 17.59
CA LEU A 87 -31.14 -50.93 18.85
C LEU A 87 -31.32 -49.96 20.01
N LEU A 88 -32.50 -50.08 20.60
CA LEU A 88 -32.90 -49.56 21.91
C LEU A 88 -32.34 -50.43 23.03
N GLY A 89 -32.12 -49.88 24.21
CA GLY A 89 -32.16 -50.64 25.42
C GLY A 89 -31.24 -50.19 26.55
N THR A 90 -31.75 -49.42 27.44
CA THR A 90 -31.91 -49.53 28.91
C THR A 90 -30.67 -49.73 29.82
N ALA A 91 -30.74 -48.95 30.88
CA ALA A 91 -29.86 -48.78 32.03
C ALA A 91 -29.52 -50.02 32.86
N ALA A 92 -28.40 -49.97 33.56
CA ALA A 92 -28.33 -50.14 35.01
C ALA A 92 -26.88 -50.16 35.51
N ALA A 93 -26.75 -49.62 36.69
CA ALA A 93 -25.56 -49.41 37.49
C ALA A 93 -24.78 -50.68 37.86
N LEU A 94 -23.49 -50.51 38.12
CA LEU A 94 -22.81 -51.03 39.35
C LEU A 94 -21.33 -50.56 39.34
N GLY A 95 -20.93 -50.00 40.46
CA GLY A 95 -19.59 -49.46 40.64
C GLY A 95 -18.54 -50.52 40.99
N ARG A 96 -17.32 -50.17 40.80
CA ARG A 96 -16.16 -50.49 41.65
C ARG A 96 -14.90 -49.80 41.09
N GLY A 97 -14.11 -49.27 42.02
CA GLY A 97 -12.99 -48.40 41.77
C GLY A 97 -11.73 -49.06 41.24
N LEU A 98 -10.94 -48.26 40.54
CA LEU A 98 -9.54 -48.53 40.21
C LEU A 98 -8.72 -47.23 40.30
N PRO A 99 -7.40 -47.29 40.48
CA PRO A 99 -6.61 -46.22 41.09
C PRO A 99 -6.27 -45.05 40.18
N ARG A 100 -6.14 -43.88 40.81
CA ARG A 100 -5.74 -42.63 40.19
C ARG A 100 -4.31 -42.67 39.64
N VAL A 101 -4.15 -42.41 38.36
CA VAL A 101 -2.87 -42.08 37.70
C VAL A 101 -2.72 -40.57 37.73
N PRO A 102 -1.57 -39.97 38.06
CA PRO A 102 -1.42 -38.53 38.14
C PRO A 102 -1.48 -37.92 36.73
N ALA A 103 -2.23 -36.82 36.63
CA ALA A 103 -2.45 -36.06 35.41
C ALA A 103 -1.13 -35.43 34.92
N ALA A 104 -0.66 -35.90 33.80
CA ALA A 104 0.37 -35.23 33.04
C ALA A 104 -0.19 -33.89 32.49
N LEU A 105 0.64 -32.87 32.58
CA LEU A 105 0.42 -31.52 32.13
C LEU A 105 -0.38 -31.44 30.81
N GLY A 106 -1.59 -30.96 30.92
CA GLY A 106 -2.44 -30.75 29.76
C GLY A 106 -1.95 -29.59 28.92
N TRP A 107 -1.66 -29.88 27.69
CA TRP A 107 -1.65 -28.87 26.64
C TRP A 107 -3.08 -28.32 26.54
N GLN A 108 -3.31 -27.16 27.16
CA GLN A 108 -4.49 -26.39 26.87
C GLN A 108 -4.30 -25.81 25.47
N GLY A 109 -4.77 -26.52 24.47
CA GLY A 109 -5.03 -25.94 23.19
C GLY A 109 -5.93 -24.73 23.42
N ARG A 110 -5.37 -23.53 23.36
CA ARG A 110 -6.18 -22.34 23.25
C ARG A 110 -7.01 -22.52 21.99
N GLN A 111 -8.25 -22.90 22.16
CA GLN A 111 -9.24 -22.62 21.14
C GLN A 111 -9.13 -21.11 20.88
N VAL A 112 -8.63 -20.78 19.72
CA VAL A 112 -8.73 -19.41 19.22
C VAL A 112 -10.24 -19.17 19.10
N ASN A 113 -10.78 -18.63 20.16
CA ASN A 113 -12.14 -18.14 20.16
C ASN A 113 -12.14 -17.03 19.11
N TRP A 114 -12.58 -17.37 17.92
CA TRP A 114 -13.02 -16.38 16.97
C TRP A 114 -14.11 -15.59 17.71
N LYS A 115 -13.71 -14.58 18.46
CA LYS A 115 -14.62 -13.51 18.78
C LYS A 115 -15.04 -12.96 17.43
N VAL A 116 -16.08 -13.56 16.89
CA VAL A 116 -16.89 -12.96 15.85
C VAL A 116 -17.03 -11.52 16.29
N CYS A 117 -16.44 -10.64 15.55
CA CYS A 117 -16.48 -9.21 15.84
C CYS A 117 -17.93 -8.89 16.22
N ARG A 118 -18.12 -8.32 17.40
CA ARG A 118 -19.44 -8.02 17.98
C ARG A 118 -20.34 -7.18 17.03
N TRP A 119 -19.79 -6.81 15.90
CA TRP A 119 -20.43 -6.04 14.82
C TRP A 119 -21.01 -6.89 13.69
N CYS A 120 -20.87 -8.23 13.74
CA CYS A 120 -21.47 -9.11 12.73
C CYS A 120 -22.99 -9.29 12.89
N SER A 121 -23.57 -8.75 13.94
CA SER A 121 -25.01 -8.83 14.16
C SER A 121 -25.68 -7.46 14.04
N SER A 122 -25.77 -6.91 12.84
CA SER A 122 -26.64 -5.78 12.46
C SER A 122 -26.07 -4.35 12.46
N GLY A 123 -24.77 -4.14 12.56
CA GLY A 123 -24.24 -2.77 12.58
C GLY A 123 -23.32 -2.44 11.42
N VAL A 124 -23.64 -1.42 10.65
CA VAL A 124 -22.74 -0.84 9.64
C VAL A 124 -21.47 -0.35 10.35
N ILE A 125 -20.30 -0.84 9.93
CA ILE A 125 -19.01 -0.40 10.50
C ILE A 125 -18.84 1.10 10.23
N PRO A 126 -18.59 1.94 11.24
CA PRO A 126 -18.43 3.39 11.01
C PRO A 126 -17.13 3.71 10.27
N ASN A 127 -17.08 4.86 9.60
CA ASN A 127 -15.92 5.30 8.80
C ASN A 127 -14.62 5.35 9.60
N GLU A 128 -14.69 5.74 10.86
CA GLU A 128 -13.53 5.84 11.77
C GLU A 128 -12.82 4.48 11.93
N LYS A 129 -13.57 3.40 11.72
CA LYS A 129 -13.08 2.00 11.81
C LYS A 129 -12.65 1.44 10.44
N ILE A 130 -12.37 2.29 9.46
CA ILE A 130 -11.92 1.86 8.13
C ILE A 130 -10.65 2.62 7.74
N ARG A 131 -9.70 1.90 7.14
CA ARG A 131 -8.52 2.49 6.48
C ARG A 131 -8.35 1.83 5.11
N ASN A 132 -8.19 2.64 4.08
CA ASN A 132 -7.90 2.18 2.71
C ASN A 132 -6.49 2.63 2.37
N ILE A 133 -5.54 1.71 2.43
CA ILE A 133 -4.12 2.05 2.30
C ILE A 133 -3.45 1.31 1.17
N GLY A 134 -2.48 1.98 0.55
CA GLY A 134 -1.55 1.35 -0.37
C GLY A 134 -0.20 1.13 0.27
N ILE A 135 0.45 0.03 -0.08
CA ILE A 135 1.86 -0.19 0.28
C ILE A 135 2.67 0.01 -1.00
N SER A 136 3.44 1.07 -1.04
CA SER A 136 4.20 1.49 -2.23
C SER A 136 5.70 1.56 -1.93
N ALA A 137 6.52 1.20 -2.92
CA ALA A 137 7.95 1.07 -2.68
C ALA A 137 8.73 0.95 -4.00
N HIS A 138 10.02 1.22 -3.94
CA HIS A 138 10.92 0.80 -5.03
C HIS A 138 11.16 -0.71 -4.98
N THR A 139 11.58 -1.28 -6.08
CA THR A 139 11.91 -2.72 -6.20
C THR A 139 12.94 -3.12 -5.13
N ASP A 140 12.76 -4.28 -4.54
CA ASP A 140 13.63 -4.84 -3.50
C ASP A 140 13.70 -4.03 -2.18
N SER A 141 12.77 -3.13 -1.91
CA SER A 141 12.67 -2.47 -0.59
C SER A 141 12.17 -3.42 0.51
N GLY A 142 11.54 -4.53 0.13
CA GLY A 142 10.94 -5.50 1.05
C GLY A 142 9.45 -5.26 1.29
N LYS A 143 8.77 -4.68 0.33
CA LYS A 143 7.34 -4.40 0.36
C LYS A 143 6.51 -5.66 0.62
N THR A 144 6.65 -6.70 -0.22
CA THR A 144 5.91 -7.96 -0.10
C THR A 144 6.20 -8.66 1.23
N THR A 145 7.46 -8.63 1.69
CA THR A 145 7.83 -9.16 3.01
C THR A 145 7.07 -8.41 4.12
N LEU A 146 6.97 -7.09 4.02
CA LEU A 146 6.23 -6.28 5.00
C LEU A 146 4.75 -6.64 4.99
N THR A 147 4.14 -6.76 3.82
CA THR A 147 2.73 -7.13 3.67
C THR A 147 2.45 -8.51 4.30
N GLU A 148 3.33 -9.51 4.06
CA GLU A 148 3.22 -10.83 4.68
C GLU A 148 3.24 -10.74 6.22
N ARG A 149 4.09 -9.88 6.80
CA ARG A 149 4.15 -9.69 8.26
C ARG A 149 2.88 -9.00 8.77
N VAL A 150 2.38 -8.01 8.06
CA VAL A 150 1.10 -7.37 8.39
C VAL A 150 -0.01 -8.43 8.42
N LEU A 151 -0.10 -9.29 7.44
CA LEU A 151 -1.09 -10.37 7.41
C LEU A 151 -0.92 -11.39 8.54
N UNK A 152 0.25 -11.54 8.96
CA UNK A 152 0.53 -12.33 9.94
C UNK A 152 0.09 -11.90 11.14
N TYR A 153 0.49 -10.74 11.52
CA TYR A 153 0.16 -10.15 12.84
C TYR A 153 -1.34 -9.88 13.03
N THR A 154 -2.06 -9.69 11.96
CA THR A 154 -3.51 -9.49 11.98
C THR A 154 -4.30 -10.81 11.89
N SER A 155 -3.61 -11.94 11.98
CA SER A 155 -4.20 -13.29 11.92
C SER A 155 -4.97 -13.59 10.63
N ARG A 156 -4.64 -12.86 9.56
CA ARG A 156 -5.25 -13.10 8.25
C ARG A 156 -4.65 -14.32 7.56
N ILE A 157 -3.36 -14.59 7.82
CA ILE A 157 -2.66 -15.81 7.40
C ILE A 157 -2.12 -16.53 8.62
N ALA A 158 -2.13 -17.85 8.57
CA ALA A 158 -1.67 -18.69 9.69
C ALA A 158 -0.14 -18.83 9.74
N LYS A 159 0.53 -18.68 8.60
CA LYS A 159 1.98 -18.87 8.46
C LYS A 159 2.55 -17.85 7.49
N MET A 160 3.71 -17.33 7.80
CA MET A 160 4.46 -16.42 6.92
C MET A 160 5.19 -17.21 5.83
N HIS A 161 5.15 -16.72 4.60
CA HIS A 161 5.83 -17.34 3.47
C HIS A 161 6.99 -16.46 2.98
N GLU A 162 7.96 -17.09 2.33
CA GLU A 162 9.09 -16.38 1.73
C GLU A 162 8.73 -15.86 0.33
N VAL A 163 9.09 -14.63 0.05
CA VAL A 163 8.76 -13.92 -1.20
C VAL A 163 9.26 -14.69 -2.45
N LYS A 164 10.45 -15.28 -2.36
CA LYS A 164 11.04 -16.03 -3.51
C LYS A 164 10.62 -17.49 -3.56
N GLY A 165 9.59 -17.88 -2.84
CA GLY A 165 9.06 -19.23 -2.89
C GLY A 165 10.03 -20.33 -2.50
N LYS A 166 11.06 -20.04 -1.71
CA LYS A 166 12.03 -21.05 -1.23
C LYS A 166 11.37 -22.13 -0.36
N ASP A 167 10.25 -21.79 0.23
CA ASP A 167 9.39 -22.68 1.01
C ASP A 167 8.43 -23.50 0.11
N GLY A 168 8.49 -23.31 -1.21
CA GLY A 168 7.62 -23.98 -2.19
C GLY A 168 6.22 -23.36 -2.34
N VAL A 169 5.91 -22.30 -1.60
CA VAL A 169 4.57 -21.68 -1.58
C VAL A 169 4.61 -20.25 -2.14
N GLY A 170 5.55 -19.43 -1.67
CA GLY A 170 5.64 -18.01 -2.04
C GLY A 170 4.68 -17.12 -1.23
N ALA A 171 4.83 -15.82 -1.38
CA ALA A 171 4.01 -14.84 -0.65
C ALA A 171 2.55 -14.88 -1.09
N VAL A 172 1.64 -14.73 -0.16
CA VAL A 172 0.17 -14.79 -0.40
C VAL A 172 -0.27 -13.72 -1.40
N MET A 173 0.31 -12.52 -1.32
CA MET A 173 -0.07 -11.42 -2.22
C MET A 173 0.49 -11.55 -3.63
N ASP A 174 1.54 -12.35 -3.84
CA ASP A 174 2.10 -12.63 -5.17
C ASP A 174 1.33 -13.82 -5.77
N SER A 175 0.20 -13.55 -6.40
CA SER A 175 -0.73 -14.57 -6.91
C SER A 175 -0.25 -15.25 -8.19
N MET A 176 0.55 -14.53 -8.99
CA MET A 176 1.06 -15.04 -10.27
C MET A 176 2.33 -15.87 -10.07
N GLU A 177 2.44 -16.97 -10.82
CA GLU A 177 3.65 -17.82 -10.82
C GLU A 177 4.90 -17.00 -11.18
N LEU A 178 4.77 -16.06 -12.11
CA LEU A 178 5.87 -15.18 -12.53
C LEU A 178 6.34 -14.28 -11.36
N GLU A 179 5.40 -13.77 -10.57
CA GLU A 179 5.70 -12.96 -9.37
C GLU A 179 6.50 -13.77 -8.36
N ARG A 180 6.05 -15.00 -8.08
CA ARG A 180 6.69 -15.92 -7.13
C ARG A 180 8.10 -16.30 -7.56
N GLN A 181 8.27 -16.62 -8.84
CA GLN A 181 9.59 -17.01 -9.41
C GLN A 181 10.58 -15.85 -9.37
N ARG A 182 10.14 -14.65 -9.70
CA ARG A 182 11.03 -13.47 -9.78
C ARG A 182 11.13 -12.71 -8.45
N GLY A 183 10.17 -12.90 -7.55
CA GLY A 183 10.08 -12.18 -6.28
C GLY A 183 9.79 -10.69 -6.48
N ILE A 184 8.97 -10.35 -7.48
CA ILE A 184 8.55 -8.97 -7.78
C ILE A 184 7.03 -8.95 -7.98
N THR A 185 6.38 -7.92 -7.46
CA THR A 185 4.95 -7.67 -7.68
C THR A 185 4.75 -7.05 -9.06
N VAL A 186 3.90 -7.65 -9.88
CA VAL A 186 3.56 -7.21 -11.23
C VAL A 186 2.18 -6.54 -11.24
N GLN A 187 1.18 -7.19 -10.62
CA GLN A 187 -0.17 -6.66 -10.49
C GLN A 187 -0.43 -6.18 -9.06
N SER A 188 -1.27 -5.16 -8.93
CA SER A 188 -1.75 -4.75 -7.62
C SER A 188 -2.66 -5.84 -7.04
N ALA A 189 -2.39 -6.24 -5.81
CA ALA A 189 -3.21 -7.24 -5.11
C ALA A 189 -3.99 -6.55 -3.99
N ALA A 190 -5.27 -6.85 -3.91
CA ALA A 190 -6.14 -6.29 -2.86
C ALA A 190 -6.39 -7.33 -1.77
N THR A 191 -6.32 -6.90 -0.54
CA THR A 191 -6.64 -7.70 0.63
C THR A 191 -7.28 -6.82 1.71
N TYR A 192 -7.84 -7.47 2.72
CA TYR A 192 -8.33 -6.75 3.89
C TYR A 192 -7.97 -7.52 5.16
N THR A 193 -7.89 -6.79 6.24
CA THR A 193 -7.54 -7.33 7.53
C THR A 193 -8.15 -6.47 8.65
N VAL A 194 -8.00 -6.92 9.89
CA VAL A 194 -8.51 -6.18 11.06
C VAL A 194 -7.36 -6.03 12.07
N TRP A 195 -7.13 -4.79 12.51
CA TRP A 195 -6.17 -4.48 13.56
C TRP A 195 -6.85 -3.60 14.61
N LYS A 196 -6.85 -4.03 15.86
CA LYS A 196 -7.47 -3.31 17.00
C LYS A 196 -8.91 -2.82 16.65
N ASP A 197 -9.73 -3.70 16.08
CA ASP A 197 -11.13 -3.45 15.67
C ASP A 197 -11.29 -2.43 14.54
N VAL A 198 -10.22 -2.10 13.81
CA VAL A 198 -10.26 -1.27 12.61
C VAL A 198 -10.03 -2.15 11.39
N ASN A 199 -10.90 -2.03 10.40
CA ASN A 199 -10.78 -2.73 9.12
C ASN A 199 -9.79 -1.98 8.22
N ILE A 200 -8.75 -2.67 7.79
CA ILE A 200 -7.73 -2.11 6.90
C ILE A 200 -7.84 -2.83 5.56
N ASN A 201 -8.23 -2.11 4.53
CA ASN A 201 -8.12 -2.57 3.14
C ASN A 201 -6.73 -2.19 2.64
N ILE A 202 -6.00 -3.16 2.14
CA ILE A 202 -4.62 -2.98 1.68
C ILE A 202 -4.55 -3.27 0.19
N ILE A 203 -4.00 -2.34 -0.57
CA ILE A 203 -3.65 -2.58 -1.98
C ILE A 203 -2.12 -2.58 -2.07
N ASP A 204 -1.56 -3.74 -2.36
CA ASP A 204 -0.13 -3.90 -2.61
C ASP A 204 0.17 -3.48 -4.04
N THR A 205 1.01 -2.45 -4.22
CA THR A 205 1.27 -1.89 -5.55
C THR A 205 2.62 -2.36 -6.12
N PRO A 206 2.74 -2.53 -7.45
CA PRO A 206 4.03 -2.85 -8.07
C PRO A 206 5.09 -1.80 -7.76
N GLY A 207 6.33 -2.23 -7.59
CA GLY A 207 7.47 -1.33 -7.35
C GLY A 207 8.28 -0.99 -8.59
N HIS A 208 7.96 -1.59 -9.74
CA HIS A 208 8.72 -1.43 -10.97
C HIS A 208 8.12 -0.34 -11.88
N VAL A 209 8.98 0.42 -12.55
CA VAL A 209 8.54 1.56 -13.40
C VAL A 209 7.64 1.15 -14.57
N ASP A 210 7.81 -0.07 -15.07
CA ASP A 210 6.99 -0.57 -16.19
C ASP A 210 5.50 -0.70 -15.82
N PHE A 211 5.18 -0.76 -14.51
CA PHE A 211 3.81 -0.94 -14.01
C PHE A 211 3.22 0.36 -13.44
N THR A 212 3.68 1.50 -13.93
CA THR A 212 3.27 2.85 -13.46
C THR A 212 1.75 3.06 -13.51
N ILE A 213 1.09 2.57 -14.57
CA ILE A 213 -0.37 2.69 -14.75
C ILE A 213 -1.12 1.95 -13.64
N GLU A 214 -0.65 0.76 -13.28
CA GLU A 214 -1.26 -0.05 -12.21
C GLU A 214 -1.14 0.65 -10.86
N VAL A 215 0.01 1.27 -10.59
CA VAL A 215 0.23 2.08 -9.38
C VAL A 215 -0.74 3.27 -9.35
N GLU A 216 -0.90 3.99 -10.47
CA GLU A 216 -1.81 5.15 -10.55
C GLU A 216 -3.27 4.76 -10.32
N ARG A 217 -3.71 3.64 -10.89
CA ARG A 217 -5.08 3.12 -10.67
C ARG A 217 -5.32 2.81 -9.19
N ALA A 218 -4.34 2.18 -8.54
CA ALA A 218 -4.41 1.88 -7.11
C ALA A 218 -4.45 3.16 -6.27
N LEU A 219 -3.53 4.10 -6.50
CA LEU A 219 -3.43 5.35 -5.74
C LEU A 219 -4.71 6.20 -5.83
N ARG A 220 -5.44 6.13 -6.95
CA ARG A 220 -6.69 6.88 -7.17
C ARG A 220 -7.77 6.53 -6.14
N VAL A 221 -7.76 5.30 -5.62
CA VAL A 221 -8.82 4.79 -4.75
C VAL A 221 -8.39 4.66 -3.29
N LEU A 222 -7.15 5.06 -2.98
CA LEU A 222 -6.61 4.98 -1.63
C LEU A 222 -6.82 6.28 -0.86
N ASP A 223 -7.07 6.14 0.44
CA ASP A 223 -7.18 7.28 1.35
C ASP A 223 -5.82 7.63 1.95
N GLY A 224 -4.92 6.65 2.07
CA GLY A 224 -3.57 6.85 2.58
C GLY A 224 -2.59 5.81 2.05
N ALA A 225 -1.31 5.95 2.37
CA ALA A 225 -0.29 5.01 1.90
C ALA A 225 0.83 4.81 2.92
N VAL A 226 1.57 3.72 2.73
CA VAL A 226 2.85 3.46 3.41
C VAL A 226 3.94 3.40 2.34
N LEU A 227 4.87 4.34 2.39
CA LEU A 227 6.04 4.35 1.51
C LEU A 227 7.18 3.57 2.17
N VAL A 228 7.58 2.44 1.56
CA VAL A 228 8.63 1.60 2.11
C VAL A 228 9.96 1.94 1.44
N LEU A 229 10.94 2.31 2.25
CA LEU A 229 12.31 2.60 1.81
C LEU A 229 13.27 1.54 2.35
N CYS A 230 14.36 1.32 1.65
CA CYS A 230 15.45 0.45 2.10
C CYS A 230 16.50 1.26 2.85
N ALA A 231 16.87 0.86 4.07
CA ALA A 231 17.90 1.53 4.87
C ALA A 231 19.27 1.55 4.20
N VAL A 232 19.54 0.56 3.35
CA VAL A 232 20.80 0.47 2.59
C VAL A 232 20.74 1.29 1.30
N GLY A 233 19.65 1.16 0.53
CA GLY A 233 19.49 1.85 -0.76
C GLY A 233 19.03 3.30 -0.67
N GLY A 234 18.31 3.63 0.39
CA GLY A 234 17.72 4.97 0.55
C GLY A 234 16.68 5.30 -0.51
N VAL A 235 16.66 6.55 -0.96
CA VAL A 235 15.75 7.04 -2.01
C VAL A 235 16.36 6.75 -3.38
N GLN A 236 15.65 5.94 -4.18
CA GLN A 236 16.02 5.54 -5.53
C GLN A 236 15.15 6.26 -6.58
N CYS A 237 15.49 6.13 -7.87
CA CYS A 237 14.72 6.74 -8.97
C CYS A 237 13.25 6.32 -8.96
N GLN A 238 13.01 5.03 -8.72
CA GLN A 238 11.63 4.49 -8.60
C GLN A 238 10.87 5.14 -7.44
N THR A 239 11.54 5.39 -6.31
CA THR A 239 10.95 6.10 -5.16
C THR A 239 10.48 7.50 -5.57
N MET A 240 11.27 8.20 -6.38
CA MET A 240 10.94 9.54 -6.87
C MET A 240 9.66 9.51 -7.74
N THR A 241 9.53 8.49 -8.58
CA THR A 241 8.33 8.29 -9.43
C THR A 241 7.09 8.05 -8.57
N VAL A 242 7.18 7.09 -7.63
CA VAL A 242 6.07 6.78 -6.72
C VAL A 242 5.67 8.00 -5.89
N ASN A 243 6.66 8.74 -5.38
CA ASN A 243 6.43 9.97 -4.62
C ASN A 243 5.68 11.03 -5.45
N ARG A 244 6.08 11.21 -6.72
CA ARG A 244 5.40 12.15 -7.63
C ARG A 244 3.94 11.74 -7.85
N GLN A 245 3.68 10.44 -8.00
CA GLN A 245 2.32 9.90 -8.15
C GLN A 245 1.50 10.14 -6.88
N MET A 246 2.04 9.85 -5.68
CA MET A 246 1.34 10.11 -4.42
C MET A 246 1.00 11.59 -4.25
N LYS A 247 1.91 12.49 -4.60
CA LYS A 247 1.67 13.95 -4.59
C LYS A 247 0.57 14.35 -5.57
N ARG A 248 0.57 13.78 -6.78
CA ARG A 248 -0.44 14.04 -7.82
C ARG A 248 -1.85 13.67 -7.35
N TYR A 249 -1.99 12.57 -6.63
CA TYR A 249 -3.29 12.09 -6.13
C TYR A 249 -3.61 12.60 -4.72
N ASN A 250 -2.77 13.46 -4.16
CA ASN A 250 -2.93 14.05 -2.83
C ASN A 250 -3.06 13.00 -1.71
N VAL A 251 -2.38 11.87 -1.85
CA VAL A 251 -2.43 10.77 -0.88
C VAL A 251 -1.47 11.07 0.28
N PRO A 252 -1.95 11.23 1.51
CA PRO A 252 -1.08 11.33 2.67
C PRO A 252 -0.43 9.97 2.96
N PHE A 253 0.81 9.97 3.45
CA PHE A 253 1.51 8.71 3.68
C PHE A 253 2.46 8.76 4.87
N LEU A 254 2.71 7.56 5.41
CA LEU A 254 3.76 7.27 6.37
C LEU A 254 4.96 6.70 5.62
N THR A 255 6.16 6.90 6.14
CA THR A 255 7.34 6.22 5.59
C THR A 255 7.82 5.14 6.56
N PHE A 256 8.13 3.97 6.02
CA PHE A 256 8.74 2.88 6.78
C PHE A 256 10.11 2.57 6.20
N ILE A 257 11.18 2.85 6.94
CA ILE A 257 12.55 2.50 6.53
C ILE A 257 12.84 1.08 7.01
N ASN A 258 12.87 0.18 6.04
CA ASN A 258 12.99 -1.27 6.21
C ASN A 258 14.43 -1.73 6.07
N LYS A 259 14.71 -2.96 6.48
CA LYS A 259 16.00 -3.65 6.35
C LYS A 259 17.10 -3.05 7.23
N LEU A 260 16.76 -2.65 8.46
CA LEU A 260 17.74 -2.17 9.44
C LEU A 260 18.73 -3.28 9.88
N ASP A 261 18.40 -4.52 9.59
CA ASP A 261 19.21 -5.71 9.87
C ASP A 261 20.36 -5.93 8.87
N ARG A 262 20.36 -5.20 7.74
CA ARG A 262 21.35 -5.41 6.69
C ARG A 262 22.61 -4.60 6.89
N VAL A 263 23.76 -5.18 6.52
CA VAL A 263 25.06 -4.51 6.51
C VAL A 263 25.00 -3.28 5.59
N GLY A 264 25.48 -2.15 6.06
CA GLY A 264 25.44 -0.86 5.37
C GLY A 264 24.13 -0.10 5.59
N SER A 265 23.29 -0.54 6.53
CA SER A 265 22.02 0.15 6.84
C SER A 265 22.30 1.52 7.47
N ASN A 266 21.68 2.55 6.89
CA ASN A 266 21.84 3.93 7.37
C ASN A 266 20.49 4.67 7.24
N PRO A 267 19.64 4.60 8.28
CA PRO A 267 18.34 5.27 8.23
C PRO A 267 18.46 6.81 8.20
N ALA A 268 19.50 7.38 8.82
CA ALA A 268 19.72 8.83 8.80
C ALA A 268 19.96 9.33 7.37
N ARG A 269 20.75 8.59 6.57
CA ARG A 269 20.96 8.89 5.15
C ARG A 269 19.64 8.82 4.37
N ALA A 270 18.81 7.83 4.64
CA ALA A 270 17.50 7.69 3.98
C ALA A 270 16.59 8.88 4.30
N LEU A 271 16.53 9.31 5.55
CA LEU A 271 15.77 10.50 5.98
C LEU A 271 16.29 11.76 5.29
N GLN A 272 17.61 11.97 5.27
CA GLN A 272 18.23 13.12 4.60
C GLN A 272 17.88 13.15 3.10
N GLN A 273 17.86 11.98 2.44
CA GLN A 273 17.46 11.88 1.04
C GLN A 273 15.97 12.16 0.85
N MET A 274 15.10 11.80 1.79
CA MET A 274 13.69 12.19 1.74
C MET A 274 13.56 13.72 1.76
N ARG A 275 14.30 14.39 2.63
CA ARG A 275 14.29 15.85 2.73
C ARG A 275 14.85 16.52 1.47
N SER A 276 16.01 16.06 0.97
CA SER A 276 16.70 16.69 -0.16
C SER A 276 16.16 16.31 -1.53
N LYS A 277 15.86 15.02 -1.78
CA LYS A 277 15.44 14.53 -3.10
C LYS A 277 13.92 14.53 -3.31
N LEU A 278 13.15 14.27 -2.24
CA LEU A 278 11.69 14.21 -2.33
C LEU A 278 11.01 15.50 -1.83
N SER A 279 11.77 16.41 -1.23
CA SER A 279 11.30 17.69 -0.69
C SER A 279 10.15 17.47 0.33
N HIS A 280 10.37 16.57 1.29
CA HIS A 280 9.43 16.32 2.38
C HIS A 280 9.96 16.93 3.68
N ASN A 281 9.08 17.59 4.41
CA ASN A 281 9.28 17.86 5.82
C ASN A 281 9.05 16.52 6.55
N ALA A 282 10.10 15.86 6.94
CA ALA A 282 10.05 14.52 7.51
C ALA A 282 10.97 14.41 8.73
N ALA A 283 10.54 13.68 9.74
CA ALA A 283 11.35 13.40 10.92
C ALA A 283 11.07 11.99 11.42
N PHE A 284 12.03 11.44 12.15
CA PHE A 284 11.86 10.15 12.81
C PHE A 284 10.84 10.27 13.95
N VAL A 285 9.89 9.35 13.97
CA VAL A 285 9.00 9.11 15.11
C VAL A 285 9.62 8.06 16.04
N GLN A 286 10.59 7.35 15.53
CA GLN A 286 11.28 6.24 16.23
C GLN A 286 12.79 6.33 15.99
N MET A 287 13.55 5.71 16.90
CA MET A 287 15.00 5.59 16.79
C MET A 287 15.40 4.12 16.95
N PRO A 288 16.37 3.60 16.20
CA PRO A 288 16.73 2.18 16.34
C PRO A 288 17.62 1.92 17.56
N ILE A 289 17.44 0.77 18.19
CA ILE A 289 18.34 0.24 19.23
C ILE A 289 19.30 -0.72 18.51
N GLY A 290 20.47 -0.20 18.16
CA GLY A 290 21.45 -0.90 17.33
C GLY A 290 21.07 -0.91 15.85
N LEU A 291 22.00 -1.33 15.00
CA LEU A 291 21.83 -1.47 13.55
C LEU A 291 22.49 -2.77 13.08
N GLU A 292 22.10 -3.21 11.90
CA GLU A 292 22.66 -4.41 11.27
C GLU A 292 22.44 -5.67 12.14
N SER A 293 23.50 -6.40 12.49
CA SER A 293 23.43 -7.59 13.36
C SER A 293 22.93 -7.25 14.77
N ASP A 294 23.20 -6.03 15.23
CA ASP A 294 22.90 -5.58 16.60
C ASP A 294 21.52 -4.90 16.70
N PHE A 295 20.73 -4.91 15.66
CA PHE A 295 19.37 -4.35 15.67
C PHE A 295 18.46 -5.16 16.61
N LYS A 296 18.23 -4.63 17.80
CA LYS A 296 17.47 -5.29 18.88
C LYS A 296 16.01 -4.83 18.96
N GLY A 297 15.76 -3.54 18.74
CA GLY A 297 14.44 -2.96 18.88
C GLY A 297 14.42 -1.50 18.43
N ILE A 298 13.39 -0.78 18.85
CA ILE A 298 13.19 0.63 18.51
C ILE A 298 12.85 1.43 19.76
N ILE A 299 13.16 2.71 19.75
CA ILE A 299 12.74 3.68 20.76
C ILE A 299 11.61 4.50 20.14
N ASP A 300 10.48 4.57 20.80
CA ASP A 300 9.36 5.45 20.46
C ASP A 300 9.67 6.84 21.03
N LEU A 301 9.84 7.82 20.16
CA LEU A 301 10.20 9.19 20.54
C LEU A 301 9.00 9.98 21.07
N ILE A 302 7.77 9.54 20.80
CA ILE A 302 6.55 10.18 21.28
C ILE A 302 6.27 9.77 22.73
N GLU A 303 6.25 8.44 22.96
CA GLU A 303 5.93 7.86 24.28
C GLU A 303 7.18 7.67 25.15
N GLU A 304 8.36 7.96 24.63
CA GLU A 304 9.67 7.94 25.32
C GLU A 304 9.94 6.59 25.99
N ARG A 305 9.76 5.50 25.23
CA ARG A 305 9.97 4.14 25.70
C ARG A 305 10.65 3.27 24.64
N ALA A 306 11.35 2.24 25.11
CA ALA A 306 11.94 1.23 24.25
C ALA A 306 10.90 0.16 23.92
N ILE A 307 10.93 -0.36 22.69
CA ILE A 307 10.04 -1.42 22.20
C ILE A 307 10.91 -2.58 21.67
N TYR A 308 10.70 -3.76 22.24
CA TYR A 308 11.38 -5.00 21.85
C TYR A 308 10.35 -5.99 21.30
N PHE A 309 10.81 -6.87 20.44
CA PHE A 309 9.96 -7.81 19.69
C PHE A 309 10.43 -9.23 20.02
N ASP A 310 9.75 -9.90 20.94
CA ASP A 310 10.10 -11.20 21.47
C ASP A 310 9.22 -12.31 20.85
N GLY A 311 9.60 -13.57 21.04
CA GLY A 311 8.95 -14.75 20.46
C GLY A 311 9.52 -15.08 19.07
N ASP A 312 9.19 -16.27 18.57
CA ASP A 312 9.75 -16.83 17.32
C ASP A 312 9.54 -15.93 16.10
N PHE A 313 8.42 -15.21 16.09
CA PHE A 313 8.06 -14.31 14.98
C PHE A 313 7.86 -12.86 15.44
N GLY A 314 8.48 -12.47 16.57
CA GLY A 314 8.37 -11.10 17.10
C GLY A 314 6.93 -10.70 17.49
N GLN A 315 6.09 -11.70 17.81
CA GLN A 315 4.67 -11.45 18.08
C GLN A 315 4.40 -10.84 19.46
N VAL A 316 5.36 -10.96 20.38
CA VAL A 316 5.23 -10.40 21.74
C VAL A 316 5.94 -9.05 21.76
N VAL A 317 5.17 -7.99 21.83
CA VAL A 317 5.71 -6.62 21.94
C VAL A 317 5.94 -6.31 23.42
N ARG A 318 7.20 -6.07 23.78
CA ARG A 318 7.60 -5.76 25.15
C ARG A 318 8.10 -4.31 25.23
N TYR A 319 7.58 -3.58 26.18
CA TYR A 319 7.94 -2.19 26.43
C TYR A 319 8.95 -2.12 27.57
N GLY A 320 9.86 -1.16 27.52
CA GLY A 320 10.87 -0.94 28.54
C GLY A 320 11.35 0.49 28.56
N GLU A 321 12.21 0.80 29.50
CA GLU A 321 12.87 2.11 29.59
C GLU A 321 13.90 2.26 28.46
N ILE A 322 14.14 3.51 28.06
CA ILE A 322 15.19 3.82 27.07
C ILE A 322 16.55 3.50 27.72
N PRO A 323 17.38 2.65 27.07
CA PRO A 323 18.71 2.37 27.62
C PRO A 323 19.52 3.67 27.80
N ALA A 324 20.31 3.76 28.88
CA ALA A 324 21.02 4.95 29.29
C ALA A 324 21.87 5.56 28.14
N GLU A 325 22.50 4.70 27.35
CA GLU A 325 23.35 5.09 26.21
C GLU A 325 22.60 5.82 25.09
N PHE A 326 21.28 5.63 24.98
CA PHE A 326 20.45 6.25 23.93
C PHE A 326 19.62 7.45 24.42
N ARG A 327 19.58 7.73 25.74
CA ARG A 327 18.68 8.77 26.31
C ARG A 327 18.94 10.16 25.73
N ALA A 328 20.21 10.58 25.65
CA ALA A 328 20.58 11.90 25.11
C ALA A 328 20.20 12.00 23.62
N ALA A 329 20.56 10.99 22.82
CA ALA A 329 20.24 10.95 21.40
C ALA A 329 18.72 10.90 21.15
N ALA A 330 17.98 10.21 22.00
CA ALA A 330 16.51 10.14 21.90
C ALA A 330 15.87 11.50 22.21
N ALA A 331 16.39 12.23 23.21
CA ALA A 331 15.93 13.58 23.54
C ALA A 331 16.17 14.55 22.39
N ASP A 332 17.37 14.52 21.78
CA ASP A 332 17.70 15.35 20.61
C ASP A 332 16.77 15.05 19.42
N ARG A 333 16.51 13.77 19.15
CA ARG A 333 15.63 13.35 18.05
C ARG A 333 14.16 13.70 18.32
N ARG A 334 13.73 13.63 19.58
CA ARG A 334 12.38 14.05 19.99
C ARG A 334 12.22 15.55 19.78
N GLN A 335 13.22 16.34 20.14
CA GLN A 335 13.22 17.79 19.92
C GLN A 335 13.14 18.10 18.41
N GLU A 336 13.94 17.44 17.59
CA GLU A 336 13.89 17.55 16.12
C GLU A 336 12.49 17.23 15.58
N LEU A 337 11.84 16.18 16.10
CA LEU A 337 10.48 15.80 15.72
C LEU A 337 9.49 16.91 16.05
N ILE A 338 9.54 17.44 17.28
CA ILE A 338 8.65 18.52 17.74
C ILE A 338 8.82 19.76 16.84
N GLU A 339 10.06 20.16 16.55
CA GLU A 339 10.37 21.31 15.68
C GLU A 339 9.81 21.12 14.25
N CYS A 340 10.01 19.93 13.66
CA CYS A 340 9.52 19.62 12.33
C CYS A 340 7.98 19.66 12.26
N VAL A 341 7.30 19.16 13.27
CA VAL A 341 5.84 19.15 13.34
C VAL A 341 5.30 20.56 13.64
N ALA A 342 5.92 21.30 14.57
CA ALA A 342 5.54 22.67 14.93
C ALA A 342 5.57 23.60 13.72
N ASN A 343 6.52 23.39 12.80
CA ASN A 343 6.60 24.14 11.53
C ASN A 343 5.42 23.82 10.56
N SER A 344 4.62 22.81 10.86
CA SER A 344 3.57 22.30 9.96
C SER A 344 2.18 22.31 10.60
N ASP A 345 2.10 22.48 11.91
CA ASP A 345 0.85 22.44 12.67
C ASP A 345 0.74 23.68 13.55
N GLU A 346 -0.28 24.48 13.33
CA GLU A 346 -0.48 25.78 13.99
C GLU A 346 -0.56 25.66 15.51
N GLN A 347 -1.35 24.68 16.01
CA GLN A 347 -1.55 24.49 17.46
C GLN A 347 -0.25 24.11 18.16
N LEU A 348 0.50 23.16 17.60
CA LEU A 348 1.80 22.77 18.16
C LEU A 348 2.82 23.90 18.01
N GLY A 349 2.76 24.66 16.93
CA GLY A 349 3.60 25.85 16.70
C GLY A 349 3.41 26.90 17.77
N GLU A 350 2.17 27.17 18.16
CA GLU A 350 1.85 28.10 19.27
C GLU A 350 2.45 27.61 20.59
N MET A 351 2.24 26.34 20.93
CA MET A 351 2.81 25.72 22.13
C MET A 351 4.34 25.81 22.14
N PHE A 352 4.97 25.57 20.99
CA PHE A 352 6.44 25.63 20.82
C PHE A 352 6.96 27.04 21.05
N LEU A 353 6.28 28.07 20.54
CA LEU A 353 6.63 29.48 20.74
C LEU A 353 6.46 29.92 22.21
N GLU A 354 5.53 29.32 22.92
CA GLU A 354 5.29 29.56 24.34
C GLU A 354 6.24 28.73 25.24
N GLU A 355 7.18 28.00 24.67
CA GLU A 355 8.12 27.09 25.35
C GLU A 355 7.43 26.02 26.20
N LYS A 356 6.18 25.63 25.83
CA LYS A 356 5.43 24.59 26.51
C LYS A 356 5.81 23.20 25.93
N ILE A 357 6.07 22.27 26.83
CA ILE A 357 6.34 20.87 26.43
C ILE A 357 5.01 20.22 26.06
N PRO A 358 4.86 19.74 24.80
CA PRO A 358 3.63 19.09 24.40
C PRO A 358 3.44 17.73 25.10
N SER A 359 2.21 17.43 25.47
CA SER A 359 1.89 16.09 25.98
C SER A 359 1.98 15.06 24.83
N VAL A 360 2.00 13.77 25.18
CA VAL A 360 1.97 12.67 24.19
C VAL A 360 0.75 12.80 23.26
N SER A 361 -0.41 13.14 23.84
CA SER A 361 -1.65 13.31 23.05
C SER A 361 -1.58 14.51 22.12
N ASP A 362 -1.05 15.64 22.58
CA ASP A 362 -0.91 16.84 21.73
C ASP A 362 0.01 16.57 20.55
N LEU A 363 1.14 15.92 20.81
CA LEU A 363 2.09 15.57 19.76
C LEU A 363 1.50 14.58 18.75
N LYS A 364 0.78 13.55 19.20
CA LYS A 364 0.09 12.60 18.30
C LYS A 364 -0.96 13.30 17.43
N LEU A 365 -1.76 14.19 18.02
CA LEU A 365 -2.78 14.94 17.27
C LEU A 365 -2.14 15.89 16.25
N ALA A 366 -1.07 16.57 16.63
CA ALA A 366 -0.34 17.46 15.72
C ALA A 366 0.28 16.69 14.54
N ILE A 367 0.93 15.55 14.82
CA ILE A 367 1.47 14.65 13.77
C ILE A 367 0.33 14.22 12.83
N ARG A 368 -0.83 13.82 13.37
CA ARG A 368 -1.98 13.42 12.56
C ARG A 368 -2.44 14.56 11.65
N ARG A 369 -2.70 15.76 12.20
CA ARG A 369 -3.14 16.93 11.42
C ARG A 369 -2.15 17.26 10.30
N ALA A 370 -0.86 17.32 10.64
CA ALA A 370 0.20 17.64 9.68
C ALA A 370 0.34 16.54 8.59
N THR A 371 0.14 15.27 8.94
CA THR A 371 0.15 14.16 7.98
C THR A 371 -1.05 14.23 7.03
N LEU A 372 -2.26 14.46 7.56
CA LEU A 372 -3.49 14.59 6.76
C LEU A 372 -3.37 15.78 5.78
N ASN A 373 -2.78 16.88 6.22
CA ASN A 373 -2.52 18.07 5.39
C ASN A 373 -1.34 17.87 4.42
N ARG A 374 -0.61 16.77 4.53
CA ARG A 374 0.57 16.44 3.71
C ARG A 374 1.73 17.44 3.90
N SER A 375 1.73 18.17 5.00
CA SER A 375 2.77 19.14 5.37
C SER A 375 3.92 18.49 6.16
N PHE A 376 3.70 17.27 6.67
CA PHE A 376 4.69 16.49 7.42
C PHE A 376 4.57 15.01 7.08
N THR A 377 5.69 14.30 7.04
CA THR A 377 5.73 12.84 6.79
C THR A 377 6.43 12.15 7.97
N PRO A 378 5.71 11.41 8.80
CA PRO A 378 6.32 10.68 9.92
C PRO A 378 7.08 9.45 9.41
N VAL A 379 8.27 9.20 9.99
CA VAL A 379 9.18 8.13 9.55
C VAL A 379 9.33 7.08 10.64
N PHE A 380 8.95 5.86 10.29
CA PHE A 380 9.00 4.66 11.13
C PHE A 380 10.15 3.76 10.69
N LEU A 381 10.60 2.87 11.58
CA LEU A 381 11.82 2.09 11.42
C LEU A 381 11.59 0.61 11.71
N GLY A 382 12.29 -0.27 10.99
CA GLY A 382 12.21 -1.69 11.31
C GLY A 382 12.92 -2.62 10.33
N SER A 383 12.73 -3.90 10.57
CA SER A 383 13.12 -4.98 9.66
C SER A 383 11.96 -5.98 9.56
N ALA A 384 11.27 -5.95 8.43
CA ALA A 384 10.20 -6.90 8.16
C ALA A 384 10.73 -8.34 8.17
N LEU A 385 11.94 -8.57 7.63
CA LEU A 385 12.56 -9.90 7.61
C LEU A 385 12.82 -10.44 9.03
N LYS A 386 13.28 -9.58 9.94
CA LYS A 386 13.56 -9.95 11.35
C LYS A 386 12.35 -9.76 12.26
N ASN A 387 11.18 -9.45 11.70
CA ASN A 387 9.91 -9.35 12.43
C ASN A 387 9.94 -8.25 13.51
N LYS A 388 10.58 -7.12 13.23
CA LYS A 388 10.73 -6.00 14.18
C LYS A 388 10.21 -4.71 13.59
N GLY A 389 9.36 -3.99 14.34
CA GLY A 389 8.85 -2.66 13.98
C GLY A 389 7.53 -2.65 13.20
N VAL A 390 6.94 -3.80 12.87
CA VAL A 390 5.73 -3.88 12.03
C VAL A 390 4.47 -3.52 12.83
N GLN A 391 4.35 -4.00 14.08
CA GLN A 391 3.18 -3.71 14.91
C GLN A 391 3.05 -2.20 15.22
N PRO A 392 4.13 -1.48 15.59
CA PRO A 392 4.05 -0.02 15.73
C PRO A 392 3.67 0.70 14.44
N LEU A 393 4.07 0.17 13.28
CA LEU A 393 3.64 0.72 11.98
C LEU A 393 2.13 0.53 11.78
N LEU A 394 1.58 -0.63 12.15
CA LEU A 394 0.12 -0.87 12.10
C LEU A 394 -0.64 0.10 13.01
N ASP A 395 -0.12 0.36 14.20
CA ASP A 395 -0.69 1.35 15.11
C ASP A 395 -0.67 2.75 14.48
N ALA A 396 0.45 3.11 13.84
CA ALA A 396 0.61 4.38 13.14
C ALA A 396 -0.37 4.55 11.97
N VAL A 397 -0.66 3.47 11.23
CA VAL A 397 -1.68 3.49 10.16
C VAL A 397 -3.05 3.90 10.75
N LEU A 398 -3.39 3.38 11.91
CA LEU A 398 -4.65 3.74 12.59
C LEU A 398 -4.63 5.17 13.12
N GLU A 399 -3.50 5.58 13.70
CA GLU A 399 -3.36 6.88 14.38
C GLU A 399 -3.21 8.06 13.39
N TYR A 400 -2.47 7.90 12.30
CA TYR A 400 -2.05 9.03 11.46
C TYR A 400 -2.64 9.07 10.05
N LEU A 401 -3.13 7.94 9.51
CA LEU A 401 -3.74 7.95 8.18
C LEU A 401 -5.26 8.20 8.23
N PRO A 402 -5.83 8.82 7.18
CA PRO A 402 -7.23 9.19 7.22
C PRO A 402 -8.17 8.00 7.06
N ASN A 403 -9.37 8.17 7.55
CA ASN A 403 -10.50 7.32 7.24
C ASN A 403 -11.25 7.86 5.99
N PRO A 404 -12.18 7.11 5.40
CA PRO A 404 -12.85 7.55 4.17
C PRO A 404 -13.65 8.87 4.27
N SER A 405 -14.07 9.28 5.47
CA SER A 405 -14.83 10.53 5.64
C SER A 405 -13.94 11.77 5.73
N GLU A 406 -12.65 11.60 5.99
CA GLU A 406 -11.69 12.70 6.10
C GLU A 406 -11.08 13.11 4.76
N VAL A 407 -11.29 12.30 3.71
CA VAL A 407 -10.75 12.57 2.38
C VAL A 407 -11.89 13.08 1.47
N PRO A 408 -11.84 14.34 1.03
CA PRO A 408 -12.89 14.86 0.14
C PRO A 408 -12.75 14.22 -1.25
N ASN A 409 -13.78 13.52 -1.67
CA ASN A 409 -13.87 12.90 -2.99
C ASN A 409 -14.97 13.57 -3.81
N TYR A 410 -14.69 13.86 -5.08
CA TYR A 410 -15.57 14.61 -5.96
C TYR A 410 -16.03 13.77 -7.15
N ALA A 411 -17.26 13.95 -7.54
CA ALA A 411 -17.82 13.51 -8.81
C ALA A 411 -18.03 14.72 -9.73
N LEU A 412 -17.94 14.49 -11.02
CA LEU A 412 -18.23 15.49 -12.05
C LEU A 412 -19.60 15.20 -12.63
N LEU A 413 -20.47 16.20 -12.65
CA LEU A 413 -21.74 16.13 -13.34
C LEU A 413 -21.59 16.79 -14.71
N HIS A 414 -21.83 16.02 -15.76
CA HIS A 414 -21.90 16.50 -17.13
C HIS A 414 -23.31 17.01 -17.40
N GLN A 415 -23.48 18.29 -17.56
CA GLN A 415 -24.76 18.87 -17.98
C GLN A 415 -24.84 18.82 -19.50
N GLU A 416 -26.03 18.57 -20.02
CA GLU A 416 -26.28 18.44 -21.48
C GLU A 416 -26.16 19.75 -22.24
N ASP A 417 -26.14 20.88 -21.53
CA ASP A 417 -25.88 22.17 -22.16
C ASP A 417 -24.41 22.31 -22.58
N ASP A 418 -24.18 22.87 -23.74
CA ASP A 418 -22.88 23.07 -24.41
C ASP A 418 -21.86 23.91 -23.62
N SER A 419 -22.16 24.27 -22.38
CA SER A 419 -21.19 24.91 -21.50
C SER A 419 -20.14 23.87 -21.04
N LYS A 420 -18.90 24.11 -21.41
CA LYS A 420 -17.73 23.23 -21.13
C LYS A 420 -17.40 23.09 -19.63
N GLU A 421 -18.21 23.66 -18.75
CA GLU A 421 -17.94 23.62 -17.29
C GLU A 421 -18.59 22.41 -16.65
N LYS A 422 -17.76 21.47 -16.21
CA LYS A 422 -18.18 20.30 -15.42
C LYS A 422 -18.39 20.73 -13.97
N THR A 423 -19.59 20.55 -13.45
CA THR A 423 -19.88 20.86 -12.04
C THR A 423 -19.30 19.78 -11.13
N LYS A 424 -18.46 20.20 -10.19
CA LYS A 424 -17.91 19.31 -9.16
C LYS A 424 -18.90 19.15 -8.01
N ILE A 425 -19.25 17.91 -7.69
CA ILE A 425 -20.13 17.58 -6.57
C ILE A 425 -19.32 16.78 -5.55
N LEU A 426 -19.34 17.22 -4.29
CA LEU A 426 -18.71 16.49 -3.19
C LEU A 426 -19.56 15.25 -2.88
N MET A 427 -18.93 14.08 -2.94
CA MET A 427 -19.58 12.81 -2.61
C MET A 427 -19.72 12.65 -1.10
N ASN A 428 -20.85 12.10 -0.67
CA ASN A 428 -21.14 11.88 0.74
C ASN A 428 -20.66 10.50 1.17
N SER A 429 -19.68 10.47 2.05
CA SER A 429 -19.07 9.24 2.58
C SER A 429 -19.90 8.53 3.64
N LYS A 430 -21.10 9.04 3.97
CA LYS A 430 -21.98 8.45 4.97
C LYS A 430 -22.36 7.02 4.57
N ARG A 431 -22.27 6.10 5.51
CA ARG A 431 -22.46 4.67 5.28
C ARG A 431 -23.92 4.27 5.51
N ASP A 432 -24.77 4.73 4.62
CA ASP A 432 -26.21 4.45 4.64
C ASP A 432 -26.79 4.43 3.22
N SER A 433 -28.06 4.10 3.13
CA SER A 433 -28.80 4.04 1.87
C SER A 433 -29.48 5.37 1.47
N SER A 434 -29.22 6.45 2.21
CA SER A 434 -29.88 7.74 1.97
C SER A 434 -29.42 8.42 0.67
N HIS A 435 -28.26 8.05 0.19
CA HIS A 435 -27.66 8.61 -1.02
C HIS A 435 -27.50 7.52 -2.08
N PRO A 436 -27.59 7.87 -3.37
CA PRO A 436 -27.37 6.89 -4.43
C PRO A 436 -25.94 6.32 -4.39
N PHE A 437 -25.83 5.06 -4.76
CA PHE A 437 -24.53 4.40 -4.92
C PHE A 437 -23.70 5.10 -6.00
N VAL A 438 -22.44 5.38 -5.69
CA VAL A 438 -21.44 5.86 -6.66
C VAL A 438 -20.13 5.09 -6.42
N GLY A 439 -19.75 4.29 -7.41
CA GLY A 439 -18.54 3.48 -7.36
C GLY A 439 -17.65 3.68 -8.58
N LEU A 440 -16.35 3.52 -8.38
CA LEU A 440 -15.34 3.61 -9.45
C LEU A 440 -14.69 2.25 -9.68
N ALA A 441 -14.75 1.75 -10.91
CA ALA A 441 -14.00 0.59 -11.35
C ALA A 441 -12.54 0.98 -11.56
N PHE A 442 -11.63 0.48 -10.73
CA PHE A 442 -10.23 0.90 -10.81
C PHE A 442 -9.29 -0.20 -11.32
N LYS A 443 -9.71 -1.47 -11.22
CA LYS A 443 -8.90 -2.60 -11.68
C LYS A 443 -9.80 -3.65 -12.33
N LEU A 444 -9.32 -4.23 -13.42
CA LEU A 444 -9.95 -5.34 -14.12
C LEU A 444 -8.99 -6.53 -14.15
N GLU A 445 -9.52 -7.70 -13.88
CA GLU A 445 -8.74 -8.93 -13.88
C GLU A 445 -9.51 -10.03 -14.62
N ALA A 446 -8.86 -10.67 -15.58
CA ALA A 446 -9.44 -11.80 -16.29
C ALA A 446 -9.18 -13.08 -15.50
N GLY A 447 -10.19 -13.59 -14.85
CA GLY A 447 -10.13 -14.83 -14.09
C GLY A 447 -10.69 -16.03 -14.86
N ARG A 448 -10.54 -17.21 -14.29
CA ARG A 448 -11.07 -18.47 -14.86
C ARG A 448 -12.60 -18.45 -15.03
N PHE A 449 -13.29 -17.63 -14.28
CA PHE A 449 -14.75 -17.53 -14.24
C PHE A 449 -15.28 -16.24 -14.89
N GLY A 450 -14.47 -15.58 -15.71
CA GLY A 450 -14.83 -14.34 -16.39
C GLY A 450 -14.12 -13.10 -15.82
N GLN A 451 -14.54 -11.94 -16.25
CA GLN A 451 -13.96 -10.67 -15.81
C GLN A 451 -14.35 -10.35 -14.36
N LEU A 452 -13.37 -10.05 -13.56
CA LEU A 452 -13.50 -9.56 -12.20
C LEU A 452 -13.19 -8.05 -12.20
N THR A 453 -14.15 -7.25 -11.75
CA THR A 453 -14.07 -5.79 -11.73
C THR A 453 -13.97 -5.30 -10.28
N TYR A 454 -12.84 -4.71 -9.92
CA TYR A 454 -12.62 -4.14 -8.59
C TYR A 454 -13.23 -2.73 -8.54
N VAL A 455 -14.05 -2.49 -7.55
CA VAL A 455 -14.80 -1.25 -7.39
C VAL A 455 -14.55 -0.64 -6.00
N ARG A 456 -14.23 0.65 -5.97
CA ARG A 456 -14.24 1.47 -4.76
C ARG A 456 -15.60 2.14 -4.66
N ASN A 457 -16.32 1.89 -3.57
CA ASN A 457 -17.58 2.57 -3.27
C ASN A 457 -17.28 3.90 -2.56
N TYR A 458 -17.68 5.01 -3.15
CA TYR A 458 -17.48 6.36 -2.59
C TYR A 458 -18.72 6.89 -1.88
N GLN A 459 -19.91 6.48 -2.29
CA GLN A 459 -21.16 6.99 -1.76
C GLN A 459 -22.24 5.93 -1.80
N GLY A 460 -23.09 5.91 -0.78
CA GLY A 460 -24.25 5.04 -0.71
C GLY A 460 -23.93 3.59 -0.45
N GLU A 461 -24.84 2.73 -0.84
CA GLU A 461 -24.82 1.29 -0.57
C GLU A 461 -24.94 0.51 -1.88
N LEU A 462 -24.22 -0.61 -2.00
CA LEU A 462 -24.32 -1.56 -3.09
C LEU A 462 -24.65 -2.93 -2.52
N LYS A 463 -25.73 -3.55 -3.00
CA LYS A 463 -26.18 -4.89 -2.60
C LYS A 463 -26.11 -5.86 -3.76
N LYS A 464 -25.92 -7.13 -3.41
CA LYS A 464 -26.09 -8.23 -4.34
C LYS A 464 -27.56 -8.22 -4.86
N GLY A 465 -27.71 -8.30 -6.17
CA GLY A 465 -29.03 -8.22 -6.83
C GLY A 465 -29.37 -6.84 -7.35
N ASP A 466 -28.69 -5.81 -6.90
CA ASP A 466 -28.93 -4.43 -7.36
C ASP A 466 -28.67 -4.29 -8.85
N THR A 467 -29.36 -3.33 -9.44
CA THR A 467 -29.11 -2.90 -10.82
C THR A 467 -28.29 -1.62 -10.81
N ILE A 468 -27.18 -1.61 -11.50
CA ILE A 468 -26.28 -0.46 -11.61
C ILE A 468 -26.11 -0.08 -13.09
N TYR A 469 -25.80 1.18 -13.30
CA TYR A 469 -25.60 1.79 -14.61
C TYR A 469 -24.14 2.21 -14.75
N ASN A 470 -23.52 1.85 -15.85
CA ASN A 470 -22.22 2.39 -16.25
C ASN A 470 -22.47 3.77 -16.86
N THR A 471 -22.02 4.83 -16.20
CA THR A 471 -22.32 6.21 -16.61
C THR A 471 -21.70 6.60 -17.94
N ARG A 472 -20.58 5.94 -18.34
CA ARG A 472 -19.94 6.22 -19.63
C ARG A 472 -20.66 5.58 -20.82
N THR A 473 -21.13 4.34 -20.65
CA THR A 473 -21.75 3.57 -21.75
C THR A 473 -23.27 3.55 -21.71
N GLY A 474 -23.88 3.98 -20.61
CA GLY A 474 -25.33 3.87 -20.37
C GLY A 474 -25.82 2.44 -20.13
N LYS A 475 -24.93 1.46 -20.17
CA LYS A 475 -25.31 0.05 -20.00
C LYS A 475 -25.78 -0.23 -18.56
N LYS A 476 -26.90 -0.94 -18.50
CA LYS A 476 -27.51 -1.40 -17.26
C LYS A 476 -27.02 -2.83 -16.95
N VAL A 477 -26.55 -3.03 -15.73
CA VAL A 477 -25.98 -4.33 -15.31
C VAL A 477 -26.57 -4.72 -13.95
N ARG A 478 -26.93 -5.99 -13.78
CA ARG A 478 -27.37 -6.52 -12.48
C ARG A 478 -26.18 -7.16 -11.77
N VAL A 479 -25.96 -6.81 -10.50
CA VAL A 479 -24.90 -7.35 -9.63
C VAL A 479 -25.27 -8.76 -9.22
N GLN A 480 -24.75 -9.75 -9.93
CA GLN A 480 -25.05 -11.16 -9.66
C GLN A 480 -24.26 -11.68 -8.47
N ARG A 481 -22.99 -11.27 -8.36
CA ARG A 481 -22.11 -11.71 -7.28
C ARG A 481 -21.24 -10.55 -6.82
N LEU A 482 -21.23 -10.32 -5.51
CA LEU A 482 -20.48 -9.27 -4.84
C LEU A 482 -19.48 -9.93 -3.88
N VAL A 483 -18.19 -9.63 -4.01
CA VAL A 483 -17.13 -10.29 -3.22
C VAL A 483 -16.14 -9.29 -2.65
N ARG A 484 -15.52 -9.66 -1.52
CA ARG A 484 -14.29 -9.04 -1.03
C ARG A 484 -13.12 -9.95 -1.38
N MET A 485 -12.01 -9.34 -1.74
CA MET A 485 -10.83 -10.06 -2.21
C MET A 485 -9.79 -10.20 -1.10
N HIS A 486 -9.16 -11.36 -1.03
CA HIS A 486 -7.96 -11.61 -0.25
C HIS A 486 -6.95 -12.28 -1.18
N ALA A 487 -6.13 -11.47 -1.82
CA ALA A 487 -5.28 -11.88 -2.95
C ALA A 487 -6.12 -12.57 -4.02
N ASP A 488 -5.96 -13.87 -4.25
CA ASP A 488 -6.73 -14.67 -5.22
C ASP A 488 -8.01 -15.31 -4.64
N MET A 489 -8.18 -15.24 -3.31
CA MET A 489 -9.38 -15.80 -2.65
C MET A 489 -10.53 -14.79 -2.63
N MET A 490 -11.73 -15.30 -2.81
CA MET A 490 -12.97 -14.51 -2.91
C MET A 490 -13.90 -14.87 -1.75
N GLU A 491 -14.35 -13.85 -1.03
CA GLU A 491 -15.34 -14.00 0.04
C GLU A 491 -16.62 -13.28 -0.37
N ASP A 492 -17.71 -14.03 -0.49
CA ASP A 492 -19.01 -13.47 -0.86
C ASP A 492 -19.54 -12.55 0.23
N VAL A 493 -20.04 -11.39 -0.18
CA VAL A 493 -20.68 -10.42 0.73
C VAL A 493 -22.03 -9.99 0.14
N GLU A 494 -22.98 -9.68 1.00
CA GLU A 494 -24.33 -9.28 0.58
C GLU A 494 -24.43 -7.78 0.27
N GLU A 495 -23.62 -6.97 0.96
CA GLU A 495 -23.68 -5.50 0.82
C GLU A 495 -22.33 -4.84 1.08
N VAL A 496 -22.08 -3.71 0.44
CA VAL A 496 -20.89 -2.87 0.64
C VAL A 496 -21.31 -1.40 0.68
N PHE A 497 -20.90 -0.70 1.73
CA PHE A 497 -21.21 0.71 1.96
C PHE A 497 -20.07 1.62 1.49
N ALA A 498 -20.35 2.93 1.47
CA ALA A 498 -19.37 3.98 1.18
C ALA A 498 -18.06 3.73 1.96
N GLY A 499 -16.92 3.97 1.33
CA GLY A 499 -15.59 3.70 1.88
C GLY A 499 -15.11 2.27 1.68
N GLY A 500 -15.97 1.35 1.20
CA GLY A 500 -15.60 -0.05 0.98
C GLY A 500 -14.96 -0.31 -0.38
N ILE A 501 -14.18 -1.39 -0.43
CA ILE A 501 -13.61 -1.93 -1.69
C ILE A 501 -14.16 -3.33 -1.88
N CYS A 502 -14.67 -3.61 -3.07
CA CYS A 502 -15.26 -4.89 -3.43
C CYS A 502 -14.90 -5.27 -4.86
N ALA A 503 -15.32 -6.46 -5.28
CA ALA A 503 -15.20 -6.86 -6.67
C ALA A 503 -16.51 -7.45 -7.17
N LEU A 504 -16.79 -7.22 -8.44
CA LEU A 504 -18.00 -7.62 -9.15
C LEU A 504 -17.63 -8.57 -10.27
N PHE A 505 -18.48 -9.57 -10.50
CA PHE A 505 -18.29 -10.57 -11.56
C PHE A 505 -19.07 -10.25 -12.81
N GLY A 506 -18.47 -10.55 -13.96
CA GLY A 506 -19.14 -10.59 -15.26
C GLY A 506 -19.66 -9.25 -15.76
N ILE A 507 -19.01 -8.16 -15.35
CA ILE A 507 -19.39 -6.81 -15.77
C ILE A 507 -18.45 -6.35 -16.88
N ASP A 508 -19.02 -6.04 -18.05
CA ASP A 508 -18.29 -5.48 -19.18
C ASP A 508 -18.08 -3.97 -18.96
N CYS A 509 -16.85 -3.58 -18.65
CA CYS A 509 -16.50 -2.20 -18.38
C CYS A 509 -15.00 -1.94 -18.63
N ALA A 510 -14.63 -0.67 -18.61
CA ALA A 510 -13.23 -0.25 -18.64
C ALA A 510 -12.78 0.21 -17.25
N SER A 511 -11.48 0.17 -17.01
CA SER A 511 -10.90 0.77 -15.81
C SER A 511 -11.09 2.29 -15.86
N GLY A 512 -11.62 2.85 -14.79
CA GLY A 512 -12.01 4.26 -14.71
C GLY A 512 -13.51 4.51 -14.91
N ASP A 513 -14.29 3.47 -15.27
CA ASP A 513 -15.74 3.61 -15.40
C ASP A 513 -16.39 3.85 -14.03
N THR A 514 -17.38 4.75 -14.03
CA THR A 514 -18.20 5.06 -12.86
C THR A 514 -19.51 4.28 -12.93
N PHE A 515 -19.91 3.71 -11.80
CA PHE A 515 -21.20 3.03 -11.64
C PHE A 515 -22.08 3.75 -10.64
N THR A 516 -23.38 3.83 -10.94
CA THR A 516 -24.40 4.37 -10.05
C THR A 516 -25.66 3.50 -10.10
N ASN A 517 -26.47 3.54 -9.04
CA ASN A 517 -27.77 2.84 -9.02
C ASN A 517 -28.93 3.74 -9.49
N LYS A 518 -28.66 5.00 -9.79
CA LYS A 518 -29.64 5.89 -10.44
C LYS A 518 -29.28 6.05 -11.92
N ASP A 519 -30.29 6.13 -12.75
CA ASP A 519 -30.12 6.42 -14.18
C ASP A 519 -29.70 7.88 -14.35
N ASN A 520 -28.43 8.15 -14.18
CA ASN A 520 -27.84 9.48 -14.24
C ASN A 520 -26.57 9.39 -15.10
N SER A 521 -26.77 9.43 -16.40
CA SER A 521 -25.73 9.25 -17.40
C SER A 521 -24.65 10.36 -17.40
N GLY A 522 -24.93 11.48 -16.72
CA GLY A 522 -24.01 12.58 -16.64
C GLY A 522 -22.98 12.53 -15.51
N LEU A 523 -23.05 11.55 -14.61
CA LEU A 523 -22.18 11.52 -13.43
C LEU A 523 -20.89 10.70 -13.70
N SER A 524 -19.73 11.28 -13.41
CA SER A 524 -18.46 10.55 -13.44
C SER A 524 -17.62 10.90 -12.22
N VAL A 525 -16.95 9.92 -11.62
CA VAL A 525 -15.97 10.19 -10.57
C VAL A 525 -14.76 10.85 -11.23
N GLU A 526 -14.33 11.98 -10.71
CA GLU A 526 -13.22 12.74 -11.27
C GLU A 526 -11.99 11.85 -11.44
N SER A 527 -11.67 11.56 -12.69
CA SER A 527 -10.48 10.80 -13.06
C SER A 527 -9.39 11.79 -13.42
N SER A 528 -8.33 11.83 -12.65
CA SER A 528 -7.11 12.56 -13.01
C SER A 528 -6.34 11.86 -14.14
N LEU A 529 -6.84 10.71 -14.61
CA LEU A 529 -6.32 9.99 -15.76
C LEU A 529 -6.84 10.61 -17.09
N SER A 530 -6.85 11.91 -17.22
CA SER A 530 -6.91 12.53 -18.53
C SER A 530 -5.53 12.33 -19.19
N TYR A 531 -5.32 11.15 -19.77
CA TYR A 531 -4.21 10.96 -20.68
C TYR A 531 -4.46 11.88 -21.89
N SER A 532 -3.74 12.97 -21.97
CA SER A 532 -3.42 13.47 -23.30
C SER A 532 -2.59 12.35 -23.94
N MET A 533 -3.21 11.56 -24.79
CA MET A 533 -2.47 10.76 -25.75
C MET A 533 -1.75 11.75 -26.65
N THR A 534 -0.61 12.22 -26.20
CA THR A 534 0.36 12.81 -27.11
C THR A 534 0.89 11.59 -27.87
N THR A 535 0.26 11.31 -28.98
CA THR A 535 0.81 10.38 -29.97
C THR A 535 2.22 10.85 -30.27
N CYS A 536 3.20 10.12 -29.80
CA CYS A 536 4.54 10.23 -30.36
C CYS A 536 4.44 9.73 -31.81
N SER A 537 4.28 10.65 -32.74
CA SER A 537 4.47 10.41 -34.18
C SER A 537 5.95 10.20 -34.48
#